data_9937c0caa1f796940258eefeca09ff76
#
_entry.id   9937c0caa1f796940258eefeca09ff76
#
_cell.length_a   1.000
_cell.length_b   1.000
_cell.length_c   1.000
_cell.angle_alpha   90.00
_cell.angle_beta   90.00
_cell.angle_gamma   90.00
#
_symmetry.space_group_name_H-M   'P 1'
#
loop_
_entity.id
_entity.type
_entity.pdbx_description
1 polymer ?
#
loop_
_entity_poly.entity_id
_entity_poly.type
_entity_poly.pdbx_seq_one_letter_code
_entity_poly.pdbx_strand_id
1 'polypeptide(L)'
;MRSLTQFDYMLDSYDSQDQILEDLRSNFINTFPVDYIRNKMTVAEYIEGKGNKDSFCNRLERELSGLGSIKGATASKFGIYYSQKYQKYLINKVWQTPKDNPNLKLSFKKLRESIADLIEAGNSNNQKVIETHPLAPMVKMKILSIYYPEKYLNIFSKRMLDYFVFQFYGNSVSRNISLFEKQRLLLKLKYEDNATKNWNNIKFGNYFYHLFPAAYKLGEENQFNGSKNYKAVKLEQIVPLPPREDSPEFPVAFNKTAVKYKAKNPQSQK
;
A
#
# COMPACT_ATOMS: atom_id res chain seq x y z
N MET A 1 12.56 -20.15 11.84
CA MET A 1 11.37 -19.58 11.17
C MET A 1 10.19 -19.75 12.12
N ARG A 2 9.45 -18.70 12.44
CA ARG A 2 8.23 -18.80 13.27
C ARG A 2 7.07 -19.26 12.38
N SER A 3 6.23 -20.16 12.88
CA SER A 3 5.02 -20.58 12.20
C SER A 3 3.86 -19.64 12.51
N LEU A 4 2.98 -19.40 11.53
CA LEU A 4 1.72 -18.66 11.72
C LEU A 4 0.74 -19.40 12.63
N THR A 5 0.88 -20.74 12.73
CA THR A 5 0.01 -21.61 13.56
C THR A 5 0.05 -21.33 15.07
N GLN A 6 0.99 -20.48 15.53
CA GLN A 6 1.08 -20.06 16.93
C GLN A 6 0.08 -18.94 17.30
N PHE A 7 -0.72 -18.46 16.36
CA PHE A 7 -1.59 -17.31 16.55
C PHE A 7 -3.05 -17.69 16.31
N ASP A 8 -3.93 -17.30 17.22
CA ASP A 8 -5.36 -17.60 17.13
C ASP A 8 -6.07 -16.71 16.09
N TYR A 9 -6.99 -17.31 15.33
CA TYR A 9 -7.50 -16.77 14.06
C TYR A 9 -8.88 -16.13 14.20
N MET A 10 -9.00 -15.08 15.00
CA MET A 10 -10.25 -14.35 15.09
C MET A 10 -10.46 -13.35 13.98
N LEU A 11 -11.22 -13.68 12.96
CA LEU A 11 -11.44 -12.75 11.85
C LEU A 11 -12.85 -12.82 11.22
N ASP A 12 -13.86 -13.28 11.95
CA ASP A 12 -15.25 -13.30 11.44
C ASP A 12 -15.90 -11.90 11.37
N SER A 13 -15.28 -10.88 12.01
CA SER A 13 -15.81 -9.50 12.02
C SER A 13 -15.38 -8.63 10.83
N TYR A 14 -14.59 -9.18 9.90
CA TYR A 14 -14.07 -8.41 8.74
C TYR A 14 -15.00 -8.42 7.53
N ASP A 15 -15.93 -9.34 7.42
CA ASP A 15 -16.67 -9.60 6.19
C ASP A 15 -17.55 -8.43 5.70
N SER A 16 -18.15 -7.64 6.61
CA SER A 16 -19.01 -6.52 6.19
C SER A 16 -18.26 -5.29 5.68
N GLN A 17 -17.03 -5.04 6.17
CA GLN A 17 -16.18 -3.95 5.65
C GLN A 17 -15.49 -4.36 4.35
N ASP A 18 -15.23 -5.63 4.16
CA ASP A 18 -14.59 -6.18 2.98
C ASP A 18 -15.43 -5.95 1.72
N GLN A 19 -16.77 -6.07 1.80
CA GLN A 19 -17.65 -5.82 0.66
C GLN A 19 -17.61 -4.36 0.20
N ILE A 20 -17.66 -3.40 1.12
CA ILE A 20 -17.57 -1.97 0.79
C ILE A 20 -16.22 -1.65 0.12
N LEU A 21 -15.15 -2.21 0.63
CA LEU A 21 -13.81 -2.00 0.05
C LEU A 21 -13.68 -2.65 -1.32
N GLU A 22 -14.30 -3.81 -1.53
CA GLU A 22 -14.34 -4.49 -2.82
C GLU A 22 -15.16 -3.72 -3.84
N ASP A 23 -16.29 -3.14 -3.45
CA ASP A 23 -17.13 -2.30 -4.30
C ASP A 23 -16.36 -1.03 -4.74
N LEU A 24 -15.64 -0.38 -3.82
CA LEU A 24 -14.77 0.76 -4.13
C LEU A 24 -13.64 0.36 -5.09
N ARG A 25 -13.01 -0.80 -4.88
CA ARG A 25 -11.98 -1.33 -5.76
C ARG A 25 -12.51 -1.59 -7.16
N SER A 26 -13.64 -2.29 -7.25
CA SER A 26 -14.28 -2.64 -8.50
C SER A 26 -14.70 -1.39 -9.27
N ASN A 27 -15.28 -0.40 -8.59
CA ASN A 27 -15.61 0.89 -9.18
C ASN A 27 -14.37 1.61 -9.73
N PHE A 28 -13.26 1.58 -8.98
CA PHE A 28 -12.00 2.17 -9.45
C PHE A 28 -11.48 1.50 -10.72
N ILE A 29 -11.46 0.18 -10.77
CA ILE A 29 -10.98 -0.59 -11.94
C ILE A 29 -11.89 -0.33 -13.16
N ASN A 30 -13.20 -0.28 -12.94
CA ASN A 30 -14.17 0.00 -14.00
C ASN A 30 -14.02 1.44 -14.54
N THR A 31 -13.65 2.41 -13.68
CA THR A 31 -13.36 3.79 -14.09
C THR A 31 -12.04 3.89 -14.86
N PHE A 32 -11.04 3.11 -14.48
CA PHE A 32 -9.69 3.15 -15.03
C PHE A 32 -9.23 1.77 -15.54
N PRO A 33 -9.92 1.19 -16.54
CA PRO A 33 -9.43 -0.04 -17.15
C PRO A 33 -8.10 0.21 -17.88
N VAL A 34 -7.29 -0.82 -18.03
CA VAL A 34 -5.90 -0.71 -18.53
C VAL A 34 -5.83 -0.03 -19.89
N ASP A 35 -6.73 -0.39 -20.80
CA ASP A 35 -6.81 0.22 -22.14
C ASP A 35 -7.17 1.71 -22.08
N TYR A 36 -8.09 2.09 -21.18
CA TYR A 36 -8.42 3.49 -20.95
C TYR A 36 -7.22 4.27 -20.40
N ILE A 37 -6.51 3.73 -19.43
CA ILE A 37 -5.27 4.33 -18.90
C ILE A 37 -4.29 4.56 -20.04
N ARG A 38 -4.02 3.53 -20.84
CA ARG A 38 -3.04 3.58 -21.92
C ARG A 38 -3.38 4.61 -22.99
N ASN A 39 -4.64 4.67 -23.41
CA ASN A 39 -5.00 5.35 -24.65
C ASN A 39 -5.81 6.63 -24.44
N LYS A 40 -6.60 6.74 -23.38
CA LYS A 40 -7.64 7.79 -23.24
C LYS A 40 -7.46 8.68 -22.03
N MET A 41 -6.95 8.17 -20.89
CA MET A 41 -6.84 8.92 -19.64
C MET A 41 -6.11 10.25 -19.84
N THR A 42 -6.72 11.34 -19.38
CA THR A 42 -6.17 12.70 -19.47
C THR A 42 -5.34 13.06 -18.24
N VAL A 43 -4.56 14.15 -18.32
CA VAL A 43 -3.82 14.71 -17.18
C VAL A 43 -4.77 15.06 -16.02
N ALA A 44 -5.93 15.63 -16.32
CA ALA A 44 -6.90 16.07 -15.31
C ALA A 44 -7.51 14.88 -14.54
N GLU A 45 -7.72 13.76 -15.20
CA GLU A 45 -8.23 12.53 -14.60
C GLU A 45 -7.15 11.78 -13.81
N TYR A 46 -5.90 12.00 -14.10
CA TYR A 46 -4.80 11.35 -13.39
C TYR A 46 -4.39 12.10 -12.13
N ILE A 47 -4.31 13.43 -12.18
CA ILE A 47 -3.38 14.22 -11.36
C ILE A 47 -3.87 14.49 -9.93
N GLU A 48 -2.94 14.49 -8.99
CA GLU A 48 -3.11 15.02 -7.63
C GLU A 48 -2.77 16.52 -7.59
N GLY A 49 -3.45 17.28 -6.70
CA GLY A 49 -3.11 18.67 -6.38
C GLY A 49 -4.01 19.74 -6.99
N LYS A 50 -4.96 19.41 -7.87
CA LYS A 50 -5.95 20.35 -8.42
C LYS A 50 -7.33 20.26 -7.78
N GLY A 51 -7.48 19.52 -6.69
CA GLY A 51 -8.77 19.37 -6.00
C GLY A 51 -9.74 18.38 -6.65
N ASN A 52 -9.35 17.71 -7.74
CA ASN A 52 -10.16 16.67 -8.35
C ASN A 52 -10.12 15.40 -7.49
N LYS A 53 -11.19 15.16 -6.73
CA LYS A 53 -11.33 13.99 -5.86
C LYS A 53 -11.48 12.69 -6.63
N ASP A 54 -11.98 12.76 -7.87
CA ASP A 54 -12.23 11.59 -8.73
C ASP A 54 -11.01 11.21 -9.58
N SER A 55 -9.88 11.94 -9.43
CA SER A 55 -8.67 11.61 -10.16
C SER A 55 -8.06 10.27 -9.71
N PHE A 56 -7.40 9.58 -10.64
CA PHE A 56 -6.70 8.34 -10.40
C PHE A 56 -5.82 8.38 -9.14
N CYS A 57 -4.97 9.43 -9.04
CA CYS A 57 -4.07 9.59 -7.90
C CYS A 57 -4.80 9.82 -6.58
N ASN A 58 -5.84 10.66 -6.56
CA ASN A 58 -6.60 10.95 -5.34
C ASN A 58 -7.38 9.72 -4.87
N ARG A 59 -8.09 9.05 -5.77
CA ARG A 59 -8.83 7.83 -5.45
C ARG A 59 -7.90 6.72 -4.95
N LEU A 60 -6.75 6.50 -5.64
CA LEU A 60 -5.76 5.51 -5.24
C LEU A 60 -5.20 5.77 -3.83
N GLU A 61 -4.95 7.03 -3.47
CA GLU A 61 -4.35 7.40 -2.18
C GLU A 61 -5.37 7.52 -1.06
N ARG A 62 -6.56 8.07 -1.33
CA ARG A 62 -7.52 8.48 -0.29
C ARG A 62 -8.73 7.58 -0.22
N GLU A 63 -9.46 7.43 -1.32
CA GLU A 63 -10.66 6.60 -1.39
C GLU A 63 -10.34 5.14 -1.07
N LEU A 64 -9.32 4.61 -1.73
CA LEU A 64 -8.88 3.23 -1.54
C LEU A 64 -7.91 3.04 -0.36
N SER A 65 -7.85 4.00 0.59
CA SER A 65 -6.90 3.89 1.72
C SER A 65 -7.18 2.71 2.65
N GLY A 66 -8.43 2.21 2.72
CA GLY A 66 -8.79 0.99 3.44
C GLY A 66 -8.15 -0.28 2.87
N LEU A 67 -7.82 -0.26 1.58
CA LEU A 67 -7.07 -1.33 0.90
C LEU A 67 -5.55 -1.13 0.99
N GLY A 68 -5.06 -0.59 2.10
CA GLY A 68 -3.66 -0.27 2.34
C GLY A 68 -3.29 1.19 1.99
N SER A 69 -2.62 1.87 2.91
CA SER A 69 -2.32 3.29 2.80
C SER A 69 -0.98 3.55 2.11
N ILE A 70 -0.96 4.55 1.22
CA ILE A 70 0.25 5.15 0.65
C ILE A 70 0.39 6.63 1.05
N LYS A 71 -0.33 7.07 2.09
CA LYS A 71 -0.25 8.43 2.65
C LYS A 71 1.11 8.69 3.30
N GLY A 72 1.43 9.96 3.51
CA GLY A 72 2.65 10.38 4.21
C GLY A 72 3.86 10.69 3.33
N ALA A 73 3.76 10.52 2.00
CA ALA A 73 4.74 11.00 1.04
C ALA A 73 4.18 12.15 0.19
N THR A 74 5.07 12.94 -0.40
CA THR A 74 4.67 14.06 -1.26
C THR A 74 4.00 13.58 -2.55
N ALA A 75 3.22 14.45 -3.21
CA ALA A 75 2.57 14.15 -4.49
C ALA A 75 3.55 13.75 -5.60
N SER A 76 4.84 14.08 -5.46
CA SER A 76 5.89 13.66 -6.39
C SER A 76 6.02 12.14 -6.57
N LYS A 77 5.53 11.35 -5.61
CA LYS A 77 5.46 9.87 -5.73
C LYS A 77 4.69 9.39 -6.97
N PHE A 78 3.76 10.20 -7.46
CA PHE A 78 2.97 9.91 -8.66
C PHE A 78 3.65 10.31 -9.98
N GLY A 79 4.86 10.90 -9.92
CA GLY A 79 5.64 11.23 -11.11
C GLY A 79 5.29 12.55 -11.76
N ILE A 80 4.01 12.84 -11.96
CA ILE A 80 3.48 14.14 -12.46
C ILE A 80 2.39 14.59 -11.49
N TYR A 81 2.46 15.83 -11.02
CA TYR A 81 1.51 16.40 -10.09
C TYR A 81 1.39 17.92 -10.25
N TYR A 82 0.30 18.50 -9.72
CA TYR A 82 0.15 19.96 -9.68
C TYR A 82 0.61 20.50 -8.33
N SER A 83 1.50 21.46 -8.35
CA SER A 83 1.97 22.15 -7.15
C SER A 83 1.16 23.42 -6.90
N GLN A 84 0.38 23.42 -5.81
CA GLN A 84 -0.32 24.63 -5.36
C GLN A 84 0.65 25.75 -5.01
N LYS A 85 1.80 25.43 -4.42
CA LYS A 85 2.83 26.40 -4.08
C LYS A 85 3.36 27.16 -5.30
N TYR A 86 3.61 26.44 -6.39
CA TYR A 86 4.22 27.01 -7.61
C TYR A 86 3.20 27.28 -8.72
N GLN A 87 1.91 26.99 -8.49
CA GLN A 87 0.80 27.14 -9.45
C GLN A 87 1.11 26.54 -10.83
N LYS A 88 1.81 25.40 -10.84
CA LYS A 88 2.21 24.72 -12.09
C LYS A 88 2.31 23.22 -11.94
N TYR A 89 2.30 22.54 -13.08
CA TYR A 89 2.61 21.12 -13.16
C TYR A 89 4.09 20.87 -12.94
N LEU A 90 4.40 19.88 -12.10
CA LEU A 90 5.76 19.40 -11.88
C LEU A 90 5.88 17.98 -12.40
N ILE A 91 6.98 17.72 -13.10
CA ILE A 91 7.27 16.46 -13.78
C ILE A 91 8.60 15.95 -13.25
N ASN A 92 8.60 14.77 -12.65
CA ASN A 92 9.84 14.13 -12.20
C ASN A 92 10.74 13.82 -13.39
N LYS A 93 12.06 13.96 -13.21
CA LYS A 93 13.07 13.85 -14.29
C LYS A 93 12.89 12.61 -15.17
N VAL A 94 12.54 11.47 -14.60
CA VAL A 94 12.37 10.21 -15.33
C VAL A 94 11.22 10.24 -16.34
N TRP A 95 10.23 11.10 -16.12
CA TRP A 95 9.05 11.25 -16.98
C TRP A 95 9.18 12.39 -17.99
N GLN A 96 10.16 13.29 -17.84
CA GLN A 96 10.35 14.43 -18.74
C GLN A 96 10.58 13.97 -20.17
N THR A 97 9.79 14.52 -21.09
CA THR A 97 9.86 14.22 -22.53
C THR A 97 9.48 15.47 -23.34
N PRO A 98 10.36 16.03 -24.16
CA PRO A 98 11.82 15.80 -24.17
C PRO A 98 12.49 16.15 -22.84
N LYS A 99 13.70 15.66 -22.58
CA LYS A 99 14.40 15.87 -21.30
C LYS A 99 14.75 17.33 -21.03
N ASP A 100 15.18 18.03 -22.08
CA ASP A 100 15.72 19.41 -21.97
C ASP A 100 14.59 20.46 -21.93
N ASN A 101 13.45 20.18 -22.54
CA ASN A 101 12.27 21.06 -22.54
C ASN A 101 10.99 20.21 -22.38
N PRO A 102 10.62 19.84 -21.15
CA PRO A 102 9.55 18.90 -20.92
C PRO A 102 8.19 19.42 -21.36
N ASN A 103 7.54 18.69 -22.25
CA ASN A 103 6.16 18.91 -22.64
C ASN A 103 5.23 18.07 -21.78
N LEU A 104 4.23 18.69 -21.13
CA LEU A 104 3.32 18.01 -20.23
C LEU A 104 2.55 16.87 -20.92
N LYS A 105 2.04 17.09 -22.12
CA LYS A 105 1.26 16.10 -22.87
C LYS A 105 2.10 14.87 -23.23
N LEU A 106 3.33 15.08 -23.71
CA LEU A 106 4.25 13.99 -24.06
C LEU A 106 4.75 13.24 -22.83
N SER A 107 5.09 13.97 -21.77
CA SER A 107 5.52 13.37 -20.49
C SER A 107 4.41 12.56 -19.86
N PHE A 108 3.17 13.05 -19.91
CA PHE A 108 2.03 12.33 -19.39
C PHE A 108 1.68 11.10 -20.25
N LYS A 109 1.77 11.19 -21.56
CA LYS A 109 1.62 10.03 -22.45
C LYS A 109 2.58 8.91 -22.03
N LYS A 110 3.87 9.23 -21.87
CA LYS A 110 4.90 8.28 -21.41
C LYS A 110 4.53 7.66 -20.03
N LEU A 111 4.07 8.47 -19.08
CA LEU A 111 3.69 8.00 -17.75
C LEU A 111 2.50 7.05 -17.79
N ARG A 112 1.40 7.41 -18.47
CA ARG A 112 0.20 6.59 -18.52
C ARG A 112 0.42 5.25 -19.23
N GLU A 113 1.17 5.25 -20.32
CA GLU A 113 1.59 4.02 -21.03
C GLU A 113 2.40 3.12 -20.10
N SER A 114 3.34 3.68 -19.36
CA SER A 114 4.14 2.94 -18.37
C SER A 114 3.30 2.38 -17.22
N ILE A 115 2.26 3.08 -16.76
CA ILE A 115 1.31 2.55 -15.75
C ILE A 115 0.56 1.34 -16.32
N ALA A 116 0.11 1.41 -17.56
CA ALA A 116 -0.55 0.27 -18.20
C ALA A 116 0.39 -0.92 -18.34
N ASP A 117 1.65 -0.69 -18.74
CA ASP A 117 2.69 -1.72 -18.81
C ASP A 117 2.96 -2.36 -17.43
N LEU A 118 2.96 -1.55 -16.37
CA LEU A 118 3.09 -2.05 -14.99
C LEU A 118 1.94 -2.99 -14.61
N ILE A 119 0.70 -2.61 -14.95
CA ILE A 119 -0.48 -3.42 -14.64
C ILE A 119 -0.42 -4.74 -15.40
N GLU A 120 -0.09 -4.72 -16.69
CA GLU A 120 0.09 -5.94 -17.49
C GLU A 120 1.24 -6.82 -16.99
N ALA A 121 2.36 -6.20 -16.58
CA ALA A 121 3.46 -6.93 -15.94
C ALA A 121 3.04 -7.57 -14.61
N GLY A 122 2.14 -6.90 -13.87
CA GLY A 122 1.52 -7.46 -12.66
C GLY A 122 0.68 -8.71 -12.95
N ASN A 123 -0.08 -8.69 -14.03
CA ASN A 123 -0.85 -9.86 -14.45
C ASN A 123 0.03 -11.07 -14.77
N SER A 124 1.11 -10.84 -15.49
CA SER A 124 2.06 -11.89 -15.91
C SER A 124 3.12 -12.22 -14.85
N ASN A 125 3.10 -11.60 -13.67
CA ASN A 125 4.15 -11.69 -12.64
C ASN A 125 5.57 -11.36 -13.17
N ASN A 126 5.68 -10.44 -14.12
CA ASN A 126 6.96 -10.03 -14.69
C ASN A 126 7.77 -9.19 -13.68
N GLN A 127 8.50 -9.89 -12.81
CA GLN A 127 9.29 -9.28 -11.73
C GLN A 127 10.22 -8.19 -12.25
N LYS A 128 10.95 -8.44 -13.35
CA LYS A 128 11.92 -7.50 -13.90
C LYS A 128 11.27 -6.16 -14.23
N VAL A 129 10.14 -6.16 -14.92
CA VAL A 129 9.41 -4.93 -15.26
C VAL A 129 8.89 -4.24 -14.01
N ILE A 130 8.30 -4.99 -13.07
CA ILE A 130 7.77 -4.44 -11.82
C ILE A 130 8.88 -3.77 -11.01
N GLU A 131 10.04 -4.38 -10.84
CA GLU A 131 11.13 -3.85 -10.02
C GLU A 131 11.80 -2.63 -10.65
N THR A 132 12.03 -2.66 -11.95
CA THR A 132 12.68 -1.54 -12.67
C THR A 132 11.75 -0.39 -12.99
N HIS A 133 10.42 -0.56 -12.78
CA HIS A 133 9.45 0.49 -13.08
C HIS A 133 9.72 1.77 -12.27
N PRO A 134 9.72 2.96 -12.90
CA PRO A 134 10.23 4.19 -12.29
C PRO A 134 9.27 4.89 -11.31
N LEU A 135 8.03 4.44 -11.15
CA LEU A 135 7.15 4.94 -10.09
C LEU A 135 7.70 4.60 -8.71
N ALA A 136 7.35 5.43 -7.73
CA ALA A 136 7.68 5.17 -6.33
C ALA A 136 7.23 3.76 -5.91
N PRO A 137 8.08 2.98 -5.20
CA PRO A 137 7.78 1.58 -4.90
C PRO A 137 6.42 1.36 -4.24
N MET A 138 6.02 2.24 -3.31
CA MET A 138 4.71 2.16 -2.66
C MET A 138 3.54 2.36 -3.63
N VAL A 139 3.69 3.24 -4.63
CA VAL A 139 2.62 3.53 -5.60
C VAL A 139 2.46 2.36 -6.55
N LYS A 140 3.57 1.82 -7.09
CA LYS A 140 3.48 0.66 -8.00
C LYS A 140 2.91 -0.57 -7.30
N MET A 141 3.30 -0.85 -6.06
CA MET A 141 2.73 -2.00 -5.32
C MET A 141 1.25 -1.77 -4.97
N LYS A 142 0.85 -0.53 -4.68
CA LYS A 142 -0.57 -0.17 -4.48
C LYS A 142 -1.39 -0.41 -5.75
N ILE A 143 -0.93 0.06 -6.90
CA ILE A 143 -1.59 -0.19 -8.19
C ILE A 143 -1.75 -1.69 -8.39
N LEU A 144 -0.68 -2.46 -8.25
CA LEU A 144 -0.72 -3.91 -8.45
C LEU A 144 -1.69 -4.60 -7.50
N SER A 145 -1.74 -4.23 -6.23
CA SER A 145 -2.68 -4.84 -5.27
C SER A 145 -4.14 -4.47 -5.53
N ILE A 146 -4.41 -3.31 -6.15
CA ILE A 146 -5.76 -2.92 -6.55
C ILE A 146 -6.22 -3.73 -7.78
N TYR A 147 -5.37 -3.90 -8.79
CA TYR A 147 -5.73 -4.64 -9.99
C TYR A 147 -5.70 -6.16 -9.80
N TYR A 148 -4.81 -6.66 -8.93
CA TYR A 148 -4.60 -8.11 -8.70
C TYR A 148 -4.49 -8.42 -7.20
N PRO A 149 -5.58 -8.26 -6.43
CA PRO A 149 -5.56 -8.47 -4.98
C PRO A 149 -5.23 -9.91 -4.59
N GLU A 150 -5.45 -10.86 -5.50
CA GLU A 150 -5.09 -12.28 -5.30
C GLU A 150 -3.57 -12.54 -5.40
N LYS A 151 -2.79 -11.60 -5.99
CA LYS A 151 -1.35 -11.76 -6.21
C LYS A 151 -0.49 -10.90 -5.29
N TYR A 152 -1.03 -9.76 -4.82
CA TYR A 152 -0.26 -8.76 -4.08
C TYR A 152 -0.90 -8.43 -2.74
N LEU A 153 -0.05 -8.21 -1.73
CA LEU A 153 -0.50 -7.75 -0.41
C LEU A 153 -0.84 -6.26 -0.41
N ASN A 154 -1.68 -5.84 0.53
CA ASN A 154 -2.03 -4.45 0.78
C ASN A 154 -1.06 -3.72 1.75
N ILE A 155 0.18 -4.17 1.83
CA ILE A 155 1.25 -3.61 2.67
C ILE A 155 2.29 -2.94 1.76
N PHE A 156 2.40 -1.62 1.78
CA PHE A 156 3.25 -0.85 0.84
C PHE A 156 4.40 -0.11 1.51
N SER A 157 4.42 -0.01 2.82
CA SER A 157 5.50 0.59 3.57
C SER A 157 6.71 -0.36 3.60
N LYS A 158 7.85 0.11 3.05
CA LYS A 158 9.12 -0.63 3.12
C LYS A 158 9.42 -1.03 4.57
N ARG A 159 9.23 -0.12 5.51
CA ARG A 159 9.51 -0.34 6.91
C ARG A 159 8.61 -1.42 7.53
N MET A 160 7.32 -1.43 7.20
CA MET A 160 6.41 -2.47 7.68
C MET A 160 6.77 -3.84 7.09
N LEU A 161 7.09 -3.89 5.80
CA LEU A 161 7.54 -5.12 5.16
C LEU A 161 8.87 -5.60 5.73
N ASP A 162 9.84 -4.70 5.97
CA ASP A 162 11.10 -5.05 6.65
C ASP A 162 10.85 -5.64 8.04
N TYR A 163 9.94 -5.02 8.79
CA TYR A 163 9.59 -5.47 10.12
C TYR A 163 8.93 -6.86 10.10
N PHE A 164 7.90 -7.05 9.28
CA PHE A 164 7.17 -8.32 9.20
C PHE A 164 8.07 -9.46 8.67
N VAL A 165 8.83 -9.21 7.61
CA VAL A 165 9.80 -10.21 7.10
C VAL A 165 10.80 -10.59 8.19
N PHE A 166 11.32 -9.62 8.95
CA PHE A 166 12.24 -9.89 10.05
C PHE A 166 11.61 -10.74 11.16
N GLN A 167 10.31 -10.55 11.49
CA GLN A 167 9.64 -11.36 12.51
C GLN A 167 9.64 -12.86 12.19
N PHE A 168 9.56 -13.21 10.91
CA PHE A 168 9.49 -14.63 10.47
C PHE A 168 10.82 -15.18 10.02
N TYR A 169 11.63 -14.38 9.38
CA TYR A 169 12.88 -14.83 8.73
C TYR A 169 14.14 -14.37 9.47
N GLY A 170 14.04 -13.44 10.42
CA GLY A 170 15.20 -12.91 11.16
C GLY A 170 16.21 -12.25 10.21
N ASN A 171 17.48 -12.55 10.44
CA ASN A 171 18.60 -12.07 9.61
C ASN A 171 18.89 -12.96 8.40
N SER A 172 18.14 -14.05 8.18
CA SER A 172 18.35 -14.94 7.03
C SER A 172 17.97 -14.31 5.69
N VAL A 173 17.24 -13.20 5.71
CA VAL A 173 16.83 -12.45 4.52
C VAL A 173 17.46 -11.05 4.55
N SER A 174 18.08 -10.67 3.43
CA SER A 174 18.63 -9.32 3.27
C SER A 174 17.54 -8.26 3.34
N ARG A 175 17.80 -7.17 4.08
CA ARG A 175 16.91 -6.00 4.13
C ARG A 175 16.85 -5.20 2.82
N ASN A 176 17.81 -5.46 1.92
CA ASN A 176 17.95 -4.72 0.65
C ASN A 176 17.13 -5.32 -0.51
N ILE A 177 16.40 -6.41 -0.29
CA ILE A 177 15.50 -6.95 -1.31
C ILE A 177 14.33 -5.99 -1.57
N SER A 178 13.74 -6.10 -2.74
CA SER A 178 12.65 -5.23 -3.20
C SER A 178 11.38 -5.39 -2.36
N LEU A 179 10.45 -4.41 -2.44
CA LEU A 179 9.13 -4.55 -1.80
C LEU A 179 8.37 -5.73 -2.38
N PHE A 180 8.53 -5.98 -3.66
CA PHE A 180 7.92 -7.11 -4.35
C PHE A 180 8.39 -8.45 -3.75
N GLU A 181 9.70 -8.63 -3.60
CA GLU A 181 10.26 -9.85 -2.99
C GLU A 181 9.84 -10.02 -1.53
N LYS A 182 9.77 -8.92 -0.76
CA LYS A 182 9.28 -8.97 0.63
C LYS A 182 7.84 -9.45 0.71
N GLN A 183 6.97 -8.93 -0.17
CA GLN A 183 5.58 -9.41 -0.24
C GLN A 183 5.51 -10.90 -0.63
N ARG A 184 6.34 -11.35 -1.58
CA ARG A 184 6.40 -12.77 -1.96
C ARG A 184 6.80 -13.68 -0.80
N LEU A 185 7.78 -13.26 0.02
CA LEU A 185 8.15 -14.02 1.22
C LEU A 185 6.98 -14.14 2.21
N LEU A 186 6.24 -13.05 2.43
CA LEU A 186 5.08 -13.10 3.30
C LEU A 186 3.94 -13.94 2.71
N LEU A 187 3.70 -13.86 1.40
CA LEU A 187 2.71 -14.71 0.71
C LEU A 187 3.10 -16.19 0.76
N LYS A 188 4.40 -16.51 0.73
CA LYS A 188 4.87 -17.89 0.92
C LYS A 188 4.41 -18.42 2.28
N LEU A 189 4.55 -17.64 3.37
CA LEU A 189 4.04 -18.03 4.70
C LEU A 189 2.55 -18.33 4.67
N LYS A 190 1.76 -17.49 3.96
CA LYS A 190 0.31 -17.69 3.82
C LYS A 190 -0.02 -19.05 3.22
N TYR A 191 0.63 -19.40 2.12
CA TYR A 191 0.32 -20.63 1.38
C TYR A 191 0.84 -21.90 2.06
N GLU A 192 1.87 -21.78 2.91
CA GLU A 192 2.40 -22.88 3.71
C GLU A 192 1.57 -23.16 4.97
N ASP A 193 0.69 -22.23 5.37
CA ASP A 193 -0.14 -22.36 6.56
C ASP A 193 -1.58 -22.78 6.23
N ASN A 194 -2.05 -23.86 6.85
CA ASN A 194 -3.37 -24.43 6.56
C ASN A 194 -4.54 -23.53 6.93
N ALA A 195 -4.39 -22.67 7.91
CA ALA A 195 -5.46 -21.78 8.35
C ALA A 195 -5.57 -20.54 7.47
N THR A 196 -4.44 -20.03 6.94
CA THR A 196 -4.41 -18.77 6.18
C THR A 196 -4.39 -18.95 4.67
N LYS A 197 -4.05 -20.13 4.15
CA LYS A 197 -3.87 -20.36 2.70
C LYS A 197 -5.08 -19.98 1.84
N ASN A 198 -6.29 -20.09 2.39
CA ASN A 198 -7.54 -19.77 1.69
C ASN A 198 -8.03 -18.33 1.93
N TRP A 199 -7.35 -17.55 2.77
CA TRP A 199 -7.73 -16.16 2.98
C TRP A 199 -7.45 -15.31 1.75
N ASN A 200 -8.24 -14.24 1.54
CA ASN A 200 -7.84 -13.21 0.61
C ASN A 200 -6.59 -12.47 1.12
N ASN A 201 -5.84 -11.84 0.22
CA ASN A 201 -4.57 -11.19 0.58
C ASN A 201 -4.77 -9.90 1.39
N ILE A 202 -5.94 -9.28 1.33
CA ILE A 202 -6.28 -8.09 2.14
C ILE A 202 -6.41 -8.52 3.60
N LYS A 203 -7.21 -9.56 3.86
CA LYS A 203 -7.36 -10.17 5.18
C LYS A 203 -6.00 -10.59 5.74
N PHE A 204 -5.21 -11.29 4.93
CA PHE A 204 -3.89 -11.75 5.33
C PHE A 204 -2.91 -10.59 5.61
N GLY A 205 -2.92 -9.53 4.81
CA GLY A 205 -2.11 -8.34 5.06
C GLY A 205 -2.50 -7.60 6.33
N ASN A 206 -3.81 -7.48 6.61
CA ASN A 206 -4.32 -6.87 7.83
C ASN A 206 -3.94 -7.70 9.06
N TYR A 207 -3.90 -9.02 8.92
CA TYR A 207 -3.50 -9.94 9.97
C TYR A 207 -2.09 -9.66 10.52
N PHE A 208 -1.12 -9.24 9.70
CA PHE A 208 0.21 -8.86 10.20
C PHE A 208 0.18 -7.69 11.17
N TYR A 209 -0.66 -6.69 10.92
CA TYR A 209 -0.80 -5.57 11.84
C TYR A 209 -1.47 -5.97 13.15
N HIS A 210 -2.28 -6.99 13.08
CA HIS A 210 -2.95 -7.58 14.24
C HIS A 210 -1.98 -8.42 15.09
N LEU A 211 -1.19 -9.27 14.43
CA LEU A 211 -0.14 -10.07 15.08
C LEU A 211 0.94 -9.20 15.74
N PHE A 212 1.18 -8.02 15.17
CA PHE A 212 2.27 -7.15 15.58
C PHE A 212 1.78 -5.71 15.82
N PRO A 213 0.98 -5.46 16.88
CA PRO A 213 0.46 -4.13 17.16
C PRO A 213 1.56 -3.08 17.42
N ALA A 214 2.76 -3.51 17.83
CA ALA A 214 3.93 -2.64 17.91
C ALA A 214 4.33 -2.02 16.56
N ALA A 215 3.95 -2.61 15.44
CA ALA A 215 4.16 -2.05 14.12
C ALA A 215 3.48 -0.68 13.94
N TYR A 216 2.33 -0.45 14.57
CA TYR A 216 1.66 0.86 14.57
C TYR A 216 2.47 1.92 15.31
N LYS A 217 3.05 1.59 16.49
CA LYS A 217 3.91 2.51 17.26
C LYS A 217 5.14 2.91 16.44
N LEU A 218 5.76 1.95 15.78
CA LEU A 218 6.84 2.23 14.84
C LEU A 218 6.37 3.15 13.69
N GLY A 219 5.10 3.13 13.28
CA GLY A 219 4.47 4.03 12.31
C GLY A 219 4.35 5.47 12.80
N GLU A 220 3.99 5.64 14.06
CA GLU A 220 3.75 6.95 14.67
C GLU A 220 5.05 7.68 15.03
N GLU A 221 6.04 6.99 15.60
CA GLU A 221 7.32 7.57 16.03
C GLU A 221 8.13 8.20 14.90
N ASN A 222 7.97 7.76 13.67
CA ASN A 222 8.74 8.29 12.52
C ASN A 222 8.00 9.34 11.67
N GLN A 223 6.76 9.65 11.96
CA GLN A 223 6.14 10.88 11.42
C GLN A 223 6.78 12.14 12.03
N PHE A 224 7.39 12.01 13.23
CA PHE A 224 8.00 13.12 13.97
C PHE A 224 9.52 13.24 13.80
N ASN A 225 10.24 12.15 13.54
CA ASN A 225 11.70 12.17 13.47
C ASN A 225 12.22 11.60 12.17
N GLY A 226 12.66 12.46 11.25
CA GLY A 226 13.36 12.07 10.02
C GLY A 226 14.76 11.43 10.25
N SER A 227 14.99 10.77 11.36
CA SER A 227 16.28 10.18 11.70
C SER A 227 16.35 8.68 11.38
N LYS A 228 17.49 8.33 10.79
CA LYS A 228 17.82 7.02 10.18
C LYS A 228 18.16 5.89 11.17
N ASN A 229 17.90 6.01 12.45
CA ASN A 229 18.35 5.04 13.44
C ASN A 229 17.22 4.11 13.89
N TYR A 230 17.09 2.97 13.21
CA TYR A 230 16.32 1.83 13.71
C TYR A 230 17.12 1.13 14.80
N LYS A 231 16.74 1.27 16.06
CA LYS A 231 17.07 0.25 17.06
C LYS A 231 16.21 -0.97 16.75
N ALA A 232 16.84 -2.10 16.44
CA ALA A 232 16.15 -3.36 16.34
C ALA A 232 15.43 -3.62 17.68
N VAL A 233 14.09 -3.75 17.64
CA VAL A 233 13.37 -4.27 18.80
C VAL A 233 13.88 -5.68 18.99
N LYS A 234 14.51 -5.96 20.14
CA LYS A 234 15.02 -7.29 20.44
C LYS A 234 13.84 -8.27 20.41
N LEU A 235 14.05 -9.45 19.84
CA LEU A 235 13.04 -10.52 19.76
C LEU A 235 12.39 -10.83 21.13
N GLU A 236 13.13 -10.62 22.21
CA GLU A 236 12.71 -10.80 23.60
C GLU A 236 11.63 -9.79 24.07
N GLN A 237 11.45 -8.68 23.35
CA GLN A 237 10.45 -7.64 23.66
C GLN A 237 9.12 -7.83 22.91
N ILE A 238 9.01 -8.87 22.09
CA ILE A 238 7.77 -9.22 21.42
C ILE A 238 7.02 -10.16 22.35
N VAL A 239 6.24 -9.57 23.24
CA VAL A 239 5.30 -10.33 24.06
C VAL A 239 4.29 -10.97 23.10
N PRO A 240 4.12 -12.30 23.11
CA PRO A 240 2.99 -12.92 22.43
C PRO A 240 1.70 -12.27 22.95
N LEU A 241 0.73 -12.02 22.07
CA LEU A 241 -0.59 -11.60 22.51
C LEU A 241 -1.12 -12.67 23.50
N PRO A 242 -1.73 -12.25 24.61
CA PRO A 242 -2.35 -13.21 25.54
C PRO A 242 -3.39 -14.04 24.79
N PRO A 243 -3.65 -15.28 25.23
CA PRO A 243 -4.73 -16.08 24.70
C PRO A 243 -6.04 -15.29 24.71
N ARG A 244 -6.87 -15.53 23.74
CA ARG A 244 -8.09 -14.78 23.42
C ARG A 244 -9.07 -14.60 24.58
N GLU A 245 -9.14 -15.56 25.47
CA GLU A 245 -10.12 -15.61 26.56
C GLU A 245 -9.96 -14.48 27.59
N ASP A 246 -8.78 -13.87 27.68
CA ASP A 246 -8.43 -12.90 28.72
C ASP A 246 -8.35 -11.44 28.23
N SER A 247 -8.70 -11.15 26.97
CA SER A 247 -8.56 -9.79 26.44
C SER A 247 -9.90 -9.18 25.99
N PRO A 248 -10.65 -8.54 26.90
CA PRO A 248 -11.85 -7.76 26.56
C PRO A 248 -11.55 -6.50 25.73
N GLU A 249 -10.27 -6.15 25.52
CA GLU A 249 -9.85 -4.93 24.82
C GLU A 249 -9.69 -5.09 23.29
N PHE A 250 -9.81 -6.27 22.77
CA PHE A 250 -9.56 -6.61 21.39
C PHE A 250 -10.49 -5.89 20.38
N PRO A 251 -11.81 -5.83 20.61
CA PRO A 251 -12.74 -5.05 19.78
C PRO A 251 -12.52 -3.53 19.91
N VAL A 252 -12.08 -3.09 21.10
CA VAL A 252 -11.91 -1.67 21.44
C VAL A 252 -10.67 -1.07 20.79
N ALA A 253 -9.57 -1.82 20.66
CA ALA A 253 -8.35 -1.35 20.00
C ALA A 253 -8.58 -1.13 18.49
N PHE A 254 -9.34 -1.99 17.84
CA PHE A 254 -9.71 -1.85 16.43
C PHE A 254 -10.67 -0.68 16.21
N ASN A 255 -11.68 -0.53 17.08
CA ASN A 255 -12.59 0.61 17.07
C ASN A 255 -11.89 1.95 17.38
N LYS A 256 -10.88 1.98 18.28
CA LYS A 256 -10.09 3.18 18.57
C LYS A 256 -9.29 3.62 17.36
N THR A 257 -8.78 2.72 16.56
CA THR A 257 -8.05 3.07 15.33
C THR A 257 -9.00 3.60 14.24
N ALA A 258 -10.17 3.00 14.08
CA ALA A 258 -11.22 3.48 13.19
C ALA A 258 -11.80 4.83 13.66
N VAL A 259 -12.00 5.02 14.96
CA VAL A 259 -12.48 6.27 15.56
C VAL A 259 -11.43 7.38 15.47
N LYS A 260 -10.14 7.09 15.68
CA LYS A 260 -9.06 8.06 15.42
C LYS A 260 -8.98 8.48 13.96
N TYR A 261 -9.28 7.58 13.04
CA TYR A 261 -9.36 7.90 11.62
C TYR A 261 -10.52 8.86 11.28
N LYS A 262 -11.70 8.70 11.92
CA LYS A 262 -12.84 9.62 11.79
C LYS A 262 -12.60 10.96 12.50
N ALA A 263 -11.99 10.95 13.68
CA ALA A 263 -11.73 12.16 14.47
C ALA A 263 -10.64 13.08 13.88
N LYS A 264 -9.72 12.55 13.05
CA LYS A 264 -8.73 13.36 12.33
C LYS A 264 -9.23 13.99 11.04
N ASN A 265 -10.50 13.81 10.70
CA ASN A 265 -11.12 14.41 9.51
C ASN A 265 -12.45 15.09 9.85
N PRO A 266 -12.47 16.14 10.71
CA PRO A 266 -13.71 16.81 11.14
C PRO A 266 -14.33 17.73 10.07
N GLN A 267 -13.79 17.81 8.84
CA GLN A 267 -14.26 18.70 7.78
C GLN A 267 -15.14 18.03 6.71
N SER A 268 -15.61 16.82 6.92
CA SER A 268 -16.54 16.17 5.98
C SER A 268 -18.01 16.25 6.39
N GLN A 269 -18.34 17.13 7.37
CA GLN A 269 -19.74 17.48 7.69
C GLN A 269 -19.87 19.00 7.64
N LYS A 270 -20.09 19.51 6.45
CA LYS A 270 -20.93 20.69 6.14
C LYS A 270 -21.21 20.70 4.65
#